data_b3af41c0c69cce5fd5e739df5f585c40
#
_entry.id   b3af41c0c69cce5fd5e739df5f585c40
#
_cell.length_a   1.000
_cell.length_b   1.000
_cell.length_c   1.000
_cell.angle_alpha   90.00
_cell.angle_beta   90.00
_cell.angle_gamma   90.00
#
_symmetry.space_group_name_H-M   'P 1'
#
loop_
_entity.id
_entity.type
_entity.pdbx_description
1 polymer ?
#
loop_
_entity_poly.entity_id
_entity_poly.type
_entity_poly.pdbx_seq_one_letter_code
_entity_poly.pdbx_strand_id
1 'polypeptide(L)'
;MIELTHVNKHFDDIVAVNDVSVKIKEGCVFGLIGTNGAGKSTIMRMITGVLKPDGGEILIDGKEVYDSVESKKLFFFIPDEPYFFSNATLQDMEHYYSSIYENFNKEKFYQYLEHFELDKKRKINTFSKGMKKQAALLLG
;
A
#
# COMPACT_ATOMS: atom_id res chain seq x y z
N MET A 1 0.77 -11.70 8.96
CA MET A 1 -0.33 -12.49 8.35
C MET A 1 -1.55 -11.60 8.16
N ILE A 2 -2.29 -11.68 7.03
CA ILE A 2 -3.52 -10.92 6.77
C ILE A 2 -4.69 -11.89 6.74
N GLU A 3 -5.77 -11.60 7.48
CA GLU A 3 -6.96 -12.44 7.57
C GLU A 3 -8.21 -11.62 7.27
N LEU A 4 -9.03 -12.09 6.35
CA LEU A 4 -10.37 -11.57 6.06
C LEU A 4 -11.38 -12.66 6.44
N THR A 5 -12.42 -12.31 7.18
CA THR A 5 -13.45 -13.25 7.62
C THR A 5 -14.82 -12.68 7.31
N HIS A 6 -15.57 -13.33 6.40
CA HIS A 6 -16.91 -12.95 5.99
C HIS A 6 -17.08 -11.47 5.61
N VAL A 7 -16.08 -10.93 4.90
CA VAL A 7 -15.99 -9.49 4.57
C VAL A 7 -17.01 -9.15 3.47
N ASN A 8 -17.78 -8.09 3.75
CA ASN A 8 -18.80 -7.56 2.86
C ASN A 8 -18.63 -6.07 2.66
N LYS A 9 -18.90 -5.58 1.44
CA LYS A 9 -18.93 -4.15 1.13
C LYS A 9 -19.94 -3.83 0.04
N HIS A 10 -20.78 -2.84 0.33
CA HIS A 10 -21.76 -2.28 -0.60
C HIS A 10 -21.48 -0.81 -0.84
N PHE A 11 -21.82 -0.34 -2.02
CA PHE A 11 -21.90 1.07 -2.36
C PHE A 11 -23.28 1.29 -2.97
N ASP A 12 -24.17 1.92 -2.23
CA ASP A 12 -25.59 2.02 -2.56
C ASP A 12 -26.16 0.63 -2.91
N ASP A 13 -26.68 0.45 -4.12
CA ASP A 13 -27.22 -0.83 -4.58
C ASP A 13 -26.19 -1.81 -5.15
N ILE A 14 -24.92 -1.42 -5.18
CA ILE A 14 -23.84 -2.24 -5.77
C ILE A 14 -23.14 -3.05 -4.70
N VAL A 15 -23.18 -4.38 -4.83
CA VAL A 15 -22.39 -5.30 -4.01
C VAL A 15 -20.97 -5.35 -4.55
N ALA A 16 -20.04 -4.62 -3.92
CA ALA A 16 -18.65 -4.56 -4.35
C ALA A 16 -17.80 -5.73 -3.83
N VAL A 17 -18.12 -6.22 -2.63
CA VAL A 17 -17.48 -7.40 -2.01
C VAL A 17 -18.56 -8.19 -1.29
N ASN A 18 -18.66 -9.48 -1.55
CA ASN A 18 -19.69 -10.37 -1.02
C ASN A 18 -19.08 -11.59 -0.35
N ASP A 19 -19.16 -11.65 0.97
CA ASP A 19 -18.76 -12.78 1.82
C ASP A 19 -17.36 -13.32 1.53
N VAL A 20 -16.35 -12.44 1.47
CA VAL A 20 -14.99 -12.84 1.18
C VAL A 20 -14.26 -13.24 2.46
N SER A 21 -13.77 -14.48 2.46
CA SER A 21 -12.89 -15.02 3.51
C SER A 21 -11.59 -15.51 2.89
N VAL A 22 -10.47 -14.97 3.34
CA VAL A 22 -9.13 -15.34 2.85
C VAL A 22 -8.08 -15.13 3.94
N LYS A 23 -7.08 -16.01 3.97
CA LYS A 23 -5.94 -15.92 4.87
C LYS A 23 -4.64 -15.88 4.06
N ILE A 24 -3.92 -14.78 4.14
CA ILE A 24 -2.65 -14.54 3.47
C ILE A 24 -1.53 -14.73 4.48
N LYS A 25 -0.70 -15.75 4.26
CA LYS A 25 0.40 -16.09 5.16
C LYS A 25 1.55 -15.10 5.00
N GLU A 26 2.32 -14.95 6.06
CA GLU A 26 3.58 -14.22 6.00
C GLU A 26 4.60 -14.89 5.05
N GLY A 27 5.47 -14.09 4.44
CA GLY A 27 6.52 -14.58 3.55
C GLY A 27 6.04 -15.10 2.19
N CYS A 28 4.76 -14.90 1.82
CA CYS A 28 4.26 -15.31 0.52
C CYS A 28 3.96 -14.11 -0.39
N VAL A 29 3.98 -14.36 -1.70
CA VAL A 29 3.43 -13.45 -2.72
C VAL A 29 2.01 -13.90 -3.02
N PHE A 30 1.03 -13.07 -2.73
CA PHE A 30 -0.38 -13.35 -2.97
C PHE A 30 -0.91 -12.48 -4.12
N GLY A 31 -1.47 -13.09 -5.16
CA GLY A 31 -2.06 -12.42 -6.31
C GLY A 31 -3.59 -12.33 -6.21
N LEU A 32 -4.14 -11.11 -6.22
CA LEU A 32 -5.57 -10.87 -6.32
C LEU A 32 -5.95 -10.61 -7.78
N ILE A 33 -6.56 -11.59 -8.44
CA ILE A 33 -6.87 -11.57 -9.87
C ILE A 33 -8.39 -11.47 -10.07
N GLY A 34 -8.80 -10.75 -11.10
CA GLY A 34 -10.21 -10.59 -11.48
C GLY A 34 -10.39 -9.48 -12.53
N THR A 35 -11.58 -9.43 -13.13
CA THR A 35 -11.96 -8.40 -14.12
C THR A 35 -12.01 -6.99 -13.50
N ASN A 36 -12.09 -5.97 -14.34
CA ASN A 36 -12.34 -4.61 -13.86
C ASN A 36 -13.74 -4.57 -13.21
N GLY A 37 -13.84 -3.91 -12.05
CA GLY A 37 -15.06 -3.90 -11.26
C GLY A 37 -15.26 -5.08 -10.29
N ALA A 38 -14.40 -6.10 -10.32
CA ALA A 38 -14.51 -7.28 -9.42
C ALA A 38 -14.20 -7.02 -7.94
N GLY A 39 -14.15 -5.78 -7.48
CA GLY A 39 -13.93 -5.44 -6.06
C GLY A 39 -12.48 -5.47 -5.58
N LYS A 40 -11.48 -5.76 -6.44
CA LYS A 40 -10.06 -5.87 -6.04
C LYS A 40 -9.55 -4.63 -5.29
N SER A 41 -9.75 -3.45 -5.87
CA SER A 41 -9.32 -2.18 -5.26
C SER A 41 -10.09 -1.88 -3.97
N THR A 42 -11.35 -2.33 -3.88
CA THR A 42 -12.16 -2.22 -2.66
C THR A 42 -11.58 -3.07 -1.55
N ILE A 43 -11.25 -4.33 -1.85
CA ILE A 43 -10.59 -5.25 -0.88
C ILE A 43 -9.26 -4.65 -0.43
N MET A 44 -8.41 -4.17 -1.35
CA MET A 44 -7.13 -3.56 -0.99
C MET A 44 -7.29 -2.35 -0.07
N ARG A 45 -8.27 -1.47 -0.34
CA ARG A 45 -8.57 -0.31 0.51
C ARG A 45 -9.11 -0.71 1.88
N MET A 46 -9.84 -1.80 1.97
CA MET A 46 -10.30 -2.34 3.26
C MET A 46 -9.14 -2.95 4.05
N ILE A 47 -8.27 -3.74 3.42
CA ILE A 47 -7.06 -4.29 4.05
C ILE A 47 -6.15 -3.16 4.58
N THR A 48 -6.08 -2.03 3.90
CA THR A 48 -5.28 -0.88 4.35
C THR A 48 -6.00 0.01 5.38
N GLY A 49 -7.23 -0.35 5.78
CA GLY A 49 -8.02 0.42 6.74
C GLY A 49 -8.47 1.79 6.23
N VAL A 50 -8.34 2.07 4.92
CA VAL A 50 -8.85 3.29 4.27
C VAL A 50 -10.36 3.24 4.11
N LEU A 51 -10.89 2.03 3.92
CA LEU A 51 -12.33 1.79 3.74
C LEU A 51 -12.82 0.81 4.80
N LYS A 52 -13.91 1.16 5.48
CA LYS A 52 -14.56 0.28 6.44
C LYS A 52 -15.38 -0.79 5.74
N PRO A 53 -15.24 -2.08 6.09
CA PRO A 53 -16.18 -3.11 5.66
C PRO A 53 -17.57 -2.87 6.28
N ASP A 54 -18.63 -3.31 5.60
CA ASP A 54 -20.00 -3.25 6.13
C ASP A 54 -20.32 -4.47 7.00
N GLY A 55 -19.59 -5.54 6.82
CA GLY A 55 -19.67 -6.75 7.63
C GLY A 55 -18.39 -7.56 7.55
N GLY A 56 -18.22 -8.47 8.49
CA GLY A 56 -17.00 -9.26 8.62
C GLY A 56 -15.88 -8.54 9.33
N GLU A 57 -14.70 -9.14 9.33
CA GLU A 57 -13.53 -8.66 10.05
C GLU A 57 -12.29 -8.75 9.16
N ILE A 58 -11.38 -7.79 9.32
CA ILE A 58 -10.06 -7.79 8.68
C ILE A 58 -8.99 -7.58 9.73
N LEU A 59 -8.06 -8.53 9.84
CA LEU A 59 -6.96 -8.50 10.79
C LEU A 59 -5.61 -8.54 10.06
N ILE A 60 -4.64 -7.77 10.57
CA ILE A 60 -3.22 -7.89 10.24
C ILE A 60 -2.47 -8.24 11.53
N ASP A 61 -1.85 -9.43 11.54
CA ASP A 61 -1.17 -10.00 12.72
C ASP A 61 -2.07 -9.96 13.99
N GLY A 62 -3.35 -10.32 13.80
CA GLY A 62 -4.34 -10.37 14.86
C GLY A 62 -4.87 -9.01 15.32
N LYS A 63 -4.50 -7.90 14.65
CA LYS A 63 -4.97 -6.55 14.96
C LYS A 63 -5.97 -6.07 13.92
N GLU A 64 -7.08 -5.51 14.37
CA GLU A 64 -8.07 -4.89 13.48
C GLU A 64 -7.44 -3.73 12.70
N VAL A 65 -7.76 -3.63 11.40
CA VAL A 65 -7.10 -2.66 10.51
C VAL A 65 -7.81 -1.32 10.41
N TYR A 66 -9.15 -1.31 10.54
CA TYR A 66 -9.90 -0.07 10.39
C TYR A 66 -9.66 0.86 11.58
N ASP A 67 -9.31 2.13 11.28
CA ASP A 67 -9.04 3.19 12.27
C ASP A 67 -7.96 2.85 13.32
N SER A 68 -7.06 1.92 12.99
CA SER A 68 -5.99 1.46 13.89
C SER A 68 -4.63 2.01 13.44
N VAL A 69 -4.02 2.86 14.27
CA VAL A 69 -2.65 3.36 14.06
C VAL A 69 -1.63 2.21 14.17
N GLU A 70 -1.87 1.26 15.07
CA GLU A 70 -0.97 0.13 15.30
C GLU A 70 -0.89 -0.81 14.10
N SER A 71 -2.03 -1.10 13.45
CA SER A 71 -2.02 -1.94 12.26
C SER A 71 -1.39 -1.24 11.05
N LYS A 72 -1.52 0.09 10.94
CA LYS A 72 -0.90 0.88 9.85
C LYS A 72 0.63 0.87 9.88
N LYS A 73 1.24 0.57 11.01
CA LYS A 73 2.70 0.39 11.14
C LYS A 73 3.19 -0.96 10.59
N LEU A 74 2.28 -1.90 10.30
CA LEU A 74 2.62 -3.28 9.91
C LEU A 74 2.69 -3.48 8.40
N PHE A 75 2.29 -2.49 7.60
CA PHE A 75 2.29 -2.62 6.14
C PHE A 75 2.61 -1.30 5.45
N PHE A 76 3.01 -1.41 4.19
CA PHE A 76 3.14 -0.28 3.28
C PHE A 76 2.23 -0.49 2.06
N PHE A 77 1.46 0.53 1.70
CA PHE A 77 0.54 0.49 0.57
C PHE A 77 1.01 1.35 -0.59
N ILE A 78 1.19 0.74 -1.75
CA ILE A 78 1.54 1.44 -2.99
C ILE A 78 0.32 1.43 -3.90
N PRO A 79 -0.35 2.57 -4.12
CA PRO A 79 -1.46 2.68 -5.05
C PRO A 79 -0.98 2.60 -6.50
N ASP A 80 -1.92 2.42 -7.44
CA ASP A 80 -1.62 2.41 -8.88
C ASP A 80 -0.95 3.69 -9.37
N GLU A 81 -1.34 4.82 -8.79
CA GLU A 81 -0.74 6.14 -9.01
C GLU A 81 -0.22 6.69 -7.67
N PRO A 82 1.06 6.44 -7.36
CA PRO A 82 1.66 6.98 -6.15
C PRO A 82 1.75 8.51 -6.21
N TYR A 83 1.38 9.15 -5.11
CA TYR A 83 1.49 10.59 -4.96
C TYR A 83 2.89 11.01 -4.53
N PHE A 84 3.42 12.03 -5.19
CA PHE A 84 4.66 12.70 -4.80
C PHE A 84 4.41 14.21 -4.75
N PHE A 85 5.14 14.92 -3.91
CA PHE A 85 5.06 16.38 -3.88
C PHE A 85 5.46 16.99 -5.23
N SER A 86 4.81 18.07 -5.58
CA SER A 86 5.12 18.79 -6.83
C SER A 86 6.59 19.20 -6.86
N ASN A 87 7.27 18.89 -7.96
CA ASN A 87 8.70 19.15 -8.16
C ASN A 87 9.67 18.48 -7.17
N ALA A 88 9.22 17.54 -6.35
CA ALA A 88 10.09 16.82 -5.44
C ALA A 88 11.09 15.93 -6.19
N THR A 89 12.24 15.76 -5.59
CA THR A 89 13.24 14.75 -5.93
C THR A 89 13.10 13.55 -5.00
N LEU A 90 13.78 12.43 -5.30
CA LEU A 90 13.82 11.29 -4.39
C LEU A 90 14.50 11.65 -3.06
N GLN A 91 15.46 12.57 -3.10
CA GLN A 91 16.11 13.07 -1.89
C GLN A 91 15.15 13.86 -1.00
N ASP A 92 14.27 14.68 -1.59
CA ASP A 92 13.24 15.41 -0.83
C ASP A 92 12.24 14.45 -0.18
N MET A 93 11.83 13.42 -0.91
CA MET A 93 10.92 12.39 -0.40
C MET A 93 11.57 11.54 0.70
N GLU A 94 12.85 11.18 0.56
CA GLU A 94 13.61 10.48 1.61
C GLU A 94 13.65 11.31 2.90
N HIS A 95 13.96 12.59 2.81
CA HIS A 95 13.93 13.49 3.97
C HIS A 95 12.57 13.55 4.64
N TYR A 96 11.51 13.67 3.84
CA TYR A 96 10.14 13.69 4.35
C TYR A 96 9.78 12.38 5.05
N TYR A 97 9.98 11.23 4.40
CA TYR A 97 9.63 9.94 4.99
C TYR A 97 10.46 9.63 6.24
N SER A 98 11.75 9.91 6.21
CA SER A 98 12.62 9.71 7.38
C SER A 98 12.29 10.61 8.57
N SER A 99 11.61 11.73 8.36
CA SER A 99 11.15 12.62 9.44
C SER A 99 9.84 12.15 10.08
N ILE A 100 9.02 11.36 9.37
CA ILE A 100 7.70 10.92 9.84
C ILE A 100 7.75 9.48 10.35
N TYR A 101 8.48 8.61 9.65
CA TYR A 101 8.53 7.19 9.95
C TYR A 101 9.83 6.84 10.68
N GLU A 102 9.73 6.53 11.96
CA GLU A 102 10.87 6.15 12.81
C GLU A 102 11.62 4.91 12.27
N ASN A 103 10.90 4.01 11.60
CA ASN A 103 11.44 2.77 11.03
C ASN A 103 11.98 2.94 9.60
N PHE A 104 12.04 4.16 9.06
CA PHE A 104 12.53 4.37 7.71
C PHE A 104 14.01 3.99 7.60
N ASN A 105 14.31 3.02 6.73
CA ASN A 105 15.67 2.50 6.57
C ASN A 105 16.41 3.21 5.43
N LYS A 106 17.17 4.26 5.78
CA LYS A 106 17.95 5.04 4.80
C LYS A 106 18.98 4.20 4.05
N GLU A 107 19.60 3.21 4.69
CA GLU A 107 20.60 2.36 4.05
C GLU A 107 19.95 1.53 2.94
N LYS A 108 18.83 0.88 3.20
CA LYS A 108 18.05 0.17 2.19
C LYS A 108 17.57 1.09 1.07
N PHE A 109 17.11 2.29 1.41
CA PHE A 109 16.71 3.29 0.42
C PHE A 109 17.83 3.57 -0.59
N TYR A 110 19.05 3.82 -0.12
CA TYR A 110 20.18 4.10 -1.02
C TYR A 110 20.64 2.86 -1.78
N GLN A 111 20.61 1.67 -1.19
CA GLN A 111 20.91 0.40 -1.87
C GLN A 111 19.95 0.15 -3.03
N TYR A 112 18.65 0.32 -2.82
CA TYR A 112 17.65 0.16 -3.89
C TYR A 112 17.72 1.29 -4.93
N LEU A 113 18.03 2.50 -4.52
CA LEU A 113 18.21 3.63 -5.42
C LEU A 113 19.34 3.34 -6.44
N GLU A 114 20.45 2.77 -5.99
CA GLU A 114 21.55 2.31 -6.82
C GLU A 114 21.13 1.13 -7.70
N HIS A 115 20.45 0.13 -7.12
CA HIS A 115 19.98 -1.06 -7.84
C HIS A 115 19.01 -0.71 -9.00
N PHE A 116 18.12 0.27 -8.81
CA PHE A 116 17.20 0.73 -9.84
C PHE A 116 17.79 1.83 -10.74
N GLU A 117 19.04 2.22 -10.54
CA GLU A 117 19.74 3.26 -11.31
C GLU A 117 18.96 4.58 -11.35
N LEU A 118 18.31 4.95 -10.24
CA LEU A 118 17.53 6.18 -10.14
C LEU A 118 18.38 7.34 -9.62
N ASP A 119 18.34 8.48 -10.33
CA ASP A 119 19.01 9.69 -9.88
C ASP A 119 18.21 10.39 -8.77
N LYS A 120 18.76 10.42 -7.55
CA LYS A 120 18.13 11.02 -6.38
C LYS A 120 17.85 12.52 -6.48
N LYS A 121 18.55 13.22 -7.38
CA LYS A 121 18.40 14.67 -7.60
C LYS A 121 17.45 15.00 -8.75
N ARG A 122 17.09 14.01 -9.56
CA ARG A 122 16.16 14.21 -10.66
C ARG A 122 14.72 14.36 -10.14
N LYS A 123 13.97 15.31 -10.70
CA LYS A 123 12.57 15.55 -10.34
C LYS A 123 11.68 14.35 -10.69
N ILE A 124 10.91 13.87 -9.72
CA ILE A 124 10.04 12.68 -9.88
C ILE A 124 8.94 12.90 -10.94
N ASN A 125 8.49 14.14 -11.14
CA ASN A 125 7.51 14.45 -12.18
C ASN A 125 8.00 14.12 -13.60
N THR A 126 9.34 14.05 -13.81
CA THR A 126 9.96 13.66 -15.09
C THR A 126 10.14 12.14 -15.25
N PHE A 127 9.79 11.36 -14.23
CA PHE A 127 9.90 9.90 -14.23
C PHE A 127 8.80 9.28 -15.09
N SER A 128 9.13 8.17 -15.76
CA SER A 128 8.12 7.32 -16.38
C SER A 128 7.20 6.70 -15.32
N LYS A 129 6.06 6.15 -15.73
CA LYS A 129 5.14 5.46 -14.82
C LYS A 129 5.83 4.31 -14.06
N GLY A 130 6.70 3.56 -14.74
CA GLY A 130 7.49 2.49 -14.11
C GLY A 130 8.48 3.03 -13.08
N MET A 131 9.24 4.08 -13.43
CA MET A 131 10.17 4.73 -12.49
C MET A 131 9.45 5.32 -11.27
N LYS A 132 8.23 5.84 -11.41
CA LYS A 132 7.43 6.31 -10.27
C LYS A 132 7.03 5.18 -9.34
N LYS A 133 6.71 3.99 -9.89
CA LYS A 133 6.44 2.79 -9.06
C LYS A 133 7.70 2.30 -8.35
N GLN A 134 8.84 2.30 -9.01
CA GLN A 134 10.13 2.01 -8.37
C GLN A 134 10.43 3.02 -7.24
N ALA A 135 10.22 4.33 -7.49
CA ALA A 135 10.37 5.37 -6.48
C ALA A 135 9.47 5.13 -5.25
N ALA A 136 8.22 4.70 -5.47
CA ALA A 136 7.31 4.36 -4.38
C ALA A 136 7.79 3.15 -3.56
N LEU A 137 8.36 2.13 -4.23
CA LEU A 137 8.95 0.96 -3.55
C LEU A 137 10.16 1.32 -2.68
N LEU A 138 10.96 2.32 -3.09
CA LEU A 138 12.11 2.79 -2.30
C LEU A 138 11.70 3.45 -0.98
N LEU A 139 10.50 4.03 -0.95
CA LEU A 139 10.00 4.80 0.18
C LEU A 139 9.21 3.95 1.19
N GLY A 140 8.93 2.68 0.89
CA GLY A 140 8.27 1.69 1.74
C GLY A 140 9.24 0.71 2.33
#